data_eb8d6f493834b2fb91f517a9ad0464a8
#
_entry.id   eb8d6f493834b2fb91f517a9ad0464a8
#
_cell.length_a   1.000
_cell.length_b   1.000
_cell.length_c   1.000
_cell.angle_alpha   90.00
_cell.angle_beta   90.00
_cell.angle_gamma   90.00
#
_symmetry.space_group_name_H-M   'P 1'
#
loop_
_entity.id
_entity.type
_entity.pdbx_description
1 polymer ?
#
loop_
_entity_poly.entity_id
_entity_poly.type
_entity_poly.pdbx_seq_one_letter_code
_entity_poly.pdbx_strand_id
1 'polypeptide(L)'
;IVIAIIAILASMLLPALNAARDRAKTTTCINNLRQMGAAAILYAGDQDDWWVPLFVPDWPDNDLFRRYLNISSSQLLPDKQWNAGRLCPASYAAINSKIISGIAAGQSNYSYGANYVGFNDTSIPSAFRLSRVRHASVRIAWADSLSWLLAQYTWSGSKDSLAETIRNYRSNGESTASAMLAPRHRDHANAVFYDGHAASPSSSEYLDHCENYLSNPTL
;
A
#
# COMPACT_ATOMS: atom_id res chain seq x y z
N ILE A 1 32.81 22.22 29.38
CA ILE A 1 31.65 23.15 29.24
C ILE A 1 31.10 23.08 27.79
N VAL A 2 31.88 23.26 26.74
CA VAL A 2 31.41 23.25 25.33
C VAL A 2 30.73 21.93 24.96
N ILE A 3 31.32 20.78 25.32
CA ILE A 3 30.76 19.45 25.04
C ILE A 3 29.41 19.26 25.74
N ALA A 4 29.23 19.78 26.95
CA ALA A 4 27.97 19.71 27.68
C ALA A 4 26.87 20.51 26.98
N ILE A 5 27.17 21.69 26.47
CA ILE A 5 26.23 22.52 25.71
C ILE A 5 25.81 21.82 24.42
N ILE A 6 26.78 21.25 23.68
CA ILE A 6 26.49 20.48 22.45
C ILE A 6 25.58 19.29 22.76
N ALA A 7 25.86 18.55 23.84
CA ALA A 7 25.05 17.40 24.24
C ALA A 7 23.59 17.78 24.58
N ILE A 8 23.39 18.90 25.27
CA ILE A 8 22.05 19.42 25.59
C ILE A 8 21.33 19.80 24.30
N LEU A 9 21.95 20.56 23.40
CA LEU A 9 21.34 20.95 22.13
C LEU A 9 21.02 19.73 21.26
N ALA A 10 21.94 18.75 21.16
CA ALA A 10 21.73 17.53 20.40
C ALA A 10 20.56 16.70 20.96
N SER A 11 20.43 16.62 22.29
CA SER A 11 19.34 15.86 22.93
C SER A 11 17.95 16.42 22.60
N MET A 12 17.82 17.72 22.41
CA MET A 12 16.57 18.39 22.00
C MET A 12 16.30 18.24 20.50
N LEU A 13 17.36 18.18 19.67
CA LEU A 13 17.24 18.07 18.21
C LEU A 13 16.86 16.66 17.75
N LEU A 14 17.35 15.62 18.42
CA LEU A 14 17.13 14.24 18.01
C LEU A 14 15.64 13.84 17.91
N PRO A 15 14.76 14.16 18.88
CA PRO A 15 13.32 13.87 18.76
C PRO A 15 12.67 14.62 17.59
N ALA A 16 13.03 15.88 17.39
CA ALA A 16 12.49 16.68 16.30
C ALA A 16 12.91 16.16 14.93
N LEU A 17 14.16 15.76 14.79
CA LEU A 17 14.71 15.17 13.54
C LEU A 17 14.03 13.84 13.22
N ASN A 18 13.82 12.96 14.20
CA ASN A 18 13.11 11.72 14.00
C ASN A 18 11.66 11.96 13.54
N ALA A 19 10.96 12.91 14.17
CA ALA A 19 9.61 13.28 13.77
C ALA A 19 9.54 13.84 12.34
N ALA A 20 10.52 14.67 11.94
CA ALA A 20 10.62 15.20 10.60
C ALA A 20 10.90 14.08 9.56
N ARG A 21 11.78 13.14 9.89
CA ARG A 21 12.09 11.98 9.03
C ARG A 21 10.87 11.10 8.81
N ASP A 22 10.08 10.85 9.84
CA ASP A 22 8.86 10.04 9.71
C ASP A 22 7.82 10.73 8.82
N ARG A 23 7.65 12.06 8.98
CA ARG A 23 6.76 12.84 8.09
C ARG A 23 7.24 12.79 6.64
N ALA A 24 8.54 12.90 6.40
CA ALA A 24 9.11 12.79 5.06
C ALA A 24 8.82 11.41 4.44
N LYS A 25 8.97 10.32 5.20
CA LYS A 25 8.61 8.97 4.75
C LYS A 25 7.13 8.85 4.40
N THR A 26 6.24 9.40 5.25
CA THR A 26 4.80 9.42 4.98
C THR A 26 4.48 10.16 3.68
N THR A 27 5.07 11.34 3.49
CA THR A 27 4.88 12.15 2.28
C THR A 27 5.36 11.42 1.03
N THR A 28 6.49 10.75 1.09
CA THR A 28 7.02 9.94 -0.03
C THR A 28 6.07 8.78 -0.34
N CYS A 29 5.58 8.07 0.67
CA CYS A 29 4.68 6.95 0.51
C CYS A 29 3.35 7.36 -0.14
N ILE A 30 2.71 8.42 0.35
CA ILE A 30 1.46 8.92 -0.23
C ILE A 30 1.64 9.44 -1.66
N ASN A 31 2.80 10.01 -1.99
CA ASN A 31 3.11 10.43 -3.36
C ASN A 31 3.32 9.23 -4.29
N ASN A 32 3.91 8.14 -3.83
CA ASN A 32 4.01 6.90 -4.59
C ASN A 32 2.61 6.35 -4.92
N LEU A 33 1.71 6.31 -3.93
CA LEU A 33 0.33 5.89 -4.14
C LEU A 33 -0.43 6.82 -5.11
N ARG A 34 -0.24 8.13 -5.03
CA ARG A 34 -0.80 9.07 -6.02
C ARG A 34 -0.32 8.77 -7.44
N GLN A 35 0.97 8.47 -7.60
CA GLN A 35 1.50 8.09 -8.91
C GLN A 35 0.90 6.77 -9.39
N MET A 36 0.68 5.80 -8.50
CA MET A 36 -0.01 4.55 -8.83
C MET A 36 -1.45 4.80 -9.29
N GLY A 37 -2.19 5.62 -8.56
CA GLY A 37 -3.56 6.00 -8.93
C GLY A 37 -3.63 6.70 -10.30
N ALA A 38 -2.76 7.69 -10.52
CA ALA A 38 -2.69 8.39 -11.81
C ALA A 38 -2.33 7.44 -12.95
N ALA A 39 -1.35 6.55 -12.74
CA ALA A 39 -0.95 5.54 -13.72
C ALA A 39 -2.10 4.57 -14.05
N ALA A 40 -2.89 4.17 -13.05
CA ALA A 40 -4.02 3.28 -13.26
C ALA A 40 -5.17 3.94 -14.02
N ILE A 41 -5.42 5.23 -13.80
CA ILE A 41 -6.40 5.99 -14.57
C ILE A 41 -5.96 6.12 -16.02
N LEU A 42 -4.68 6.43 -16.27
CA LEU A 42 -4.12 6.47 -17.64
C LEU A 42 -4.19 5.09 -18.30
N TYR A 43 -3.85 4.03 -17.57
CA TYR A 43 -3.99 2.66 -18.03
C TYR A 43 -5.44 2.37 -18.45
N ALA A 44 -6.43 2.69 -17.62
CA ALA A 44 -7.84 2.46 -17.93
C ALA A 44 -8.28 3.28 -19.17
N GLY A 45 -7.81 4.52 -19.30
CA GLY A 45 -8.09 5.36 -20.49
C GLY A 45 -7.60 4.74 -21.80
N ASP A 46 -6.45 4.06 -21.78
CA ASP A 46 -5.86 3.44 -22.96
C ASP A 46 -6.31 1.97 -23.17
N GLN A 47 -6.96 1.37 -22.20
CA GLN A 47 -7.40 -0.02 -22.20
C GLN A 47 -8.94 -0.15 -22.17
N ASP A 48 -9.65 0.64 -22.96
CA ASP A 48 -11.12 0.57 -23.08
C ASP A 48 -11.85 0.57 -21.73
N ASP A 49 -11.40 1.42 -20.80
CA ASP A 49 -11.93 1.58 -19.45
C ASP A 49 -11.64 0.39 -18.51
N TRP A 50 -10.82 -0.59 -18.91
CA TRP A 50 -10.46 -1.70 -18.04
C TRP A 50 -9.44 -1.27 -16.98
N TRP A 51 -9.79 -1.53 -15.71
CA TRP A 51 -8.85 -1.32 -14.59
C TRP A 51 -7.69 -2.31 -14.63
N VAL A 52 -6.60 -1.97 -13.96
CA VAL A 52 -5.42 -2.83 -13.82
C VAL A 52 -5.84 -4.19 -13.28
N PRO A 53 -5.59 -5.30 -13.99
CA PRO A 53 -5.95 -6.63 -13.53
C PRO A 53 -5.28 -6.96 -12.19
N LEU A 54 -6.03 -7.57 -11.27
CA LEU A 54 -5.49 -8.01 -9.99
C LEU A 54 -4.67 -9.30 -10.13
N PHE A 55 -5.09 -10.16 -11.06
CA PHE A 55 -4.48 -11.47 -11.32
C PHE A 55 -4.22 -11.65 -12.82
N VAL A 56 -3.24 -12.45 -13.15
CA VAL A 56 -2.87 -12.94 -14.48
C VAL A 56 -2.68 -11.85 -15.55
N PRO A 57 -1.57 -11.11 -15.50
CA PRO A 57 -0.53 -11.13 -14.46
C PRO A 57 -0.99 -10.39 -13.21
N ASP A 58 -0.43 -10.76 -12.07
CA ASP A 58 -0.65 -10.01 -10.82
C ASP A 58 -0.32 -8.54 -11.04
N TRP A 59 -1.10 -7.63 -10.43
CA TRP A 59 -0.97 -6.19 -10.66
C TRP A 59 0.48 -5.66 -10.53
N PRO A 60 1.32 -6.17 -9.61
CA PRO A 60 2.71 -5.71 -9.52
C PRO A 60 3.57 -6.21 -10.68
N ASP A 61 3.16 -7.28 -11.34
CA ASP A 61 3.87 -7.91 -12.46
C ASP A 61 3.31 -7.54 -13.83
N ASN A 62 2.29 -6.69 -13.89
CA ASN A 62 1.71 -6.23 -15.13
C ASN A 62 2.68 -5.26 -15.85
N ASP A 63 3.33 -5.72 -16.91
CA ASP A 63 4.33 -4.95 -17.66
C ASP A 63 3.73 -3.69 -18.29
N LEU A 64 2.47 -3.74 -18.70
CA LEU A 64 1.81 -2.57 -19.28
C LEU A 64 1.57 -1.51 -18.20
N PHE A 65 1.06 -1.88 -17.03
CA PHE A 65 0.88 -0.97 -15.91
C PHE A 65 2.21 -0.37 -15.41
N ARG A 66 3.26 -1.18 -15.38
CA ARG A 66 4.63 -0.73 -15.04
C ARG A 66 5.13 0.39 -15.95
N ARG A 67 4.78 0.37 -17.24
CA ARG A 67 5.17 1.43 -18.19
C ARG A 67 4.57 2.78 -17.79
N TYR A 68 3.31 2.81 -17.33
CA TYR A 68 2.69 4.06 -16.83
C TYR A 68 3.34 4.56 -15.54
N LEU A 69 3.93 3.66 -14.76
CA LEU A 69 4.72 4.01 -13.58
C LEU A 69 6.17 4.40 -13.93
N ASN A 70 6.52 4.39 -15.21
CA ASN A 70 7.89 4.59 -15.69
C ASN A 70 8.89 3.63 -15.04
N ILE A 71 8.48 2.37 -14.86
CA ILE A 71 9.31 1.27 -14.38
C ILE A 71 9.72 0.45 -15.59
N SER A 72 10.96 0.62 -16.05
CA SER A 72 11.50 -0.20 -17.15
C SER A 72 11.90 -1.59 -16.67
N SER A 73 11.90 -2.57 -17.56
CA SER A 73 12.38 -3.93 -17.28
C SER A 73 13.84 -3.94 -16.80
N SER A 74 14.66 -2.97 -17.22
CA SER A 74 16.04 -2.79 -16.76
C SER A 74 16.16 -2.24 -15.35
N GLN A 75 15.09 -1.68 -14.77
CA GLN A 75 15.02 -1.18 -13.39
C GLN A 75 14.47 -2.22 -12.42
N LEU A 76 14.02 -3.37 -12.94
CA LEU A 76 13.63 -4.50 -12.13
C LEU A 76 14.90 -5.21 -11.64
N LEU A 77 14.95 -5.51 -10.36
CA LEU A 77 15.92 -6.45 -9.82
C LEU A 77 15.70 -7.83 -10.46
N PRO A 78 16.66 -8.78 -10.42
CA PRO A 78 16.59 -10.07 -11.11
C PRO A 78 15.28 -10.84 -10.94
N ASP A 79 14.56 -10.63 -9.83
CA ASP A 79 13.30 -11.31 -9.50
C ASP A 79 12.05 -10.44 -9.77
N LYS A 80 12.09 -9.55 -10.77
CA LYS A 80 11.01 -8.60 -11.12
C LYS A 80 10.64 -7.64 -9.96
N GLN A 81 11.56 -7.35 -9.08
CA GLN A 81 11.34 -6.50 -7.93
C GLN A 81 11.32 -5.02 -8.32
N TRP A 82 10.49 -4.26 -7.66
CA TRP A 82 10.45 -2.81 -7.85
C TRP A 82 11.67 -2.14 -7.18
N ASN A 83 12.15 -1.08 -7.80
CA ASN A 83 13.21 -0.29 -7.23
C ASN A 83 12.74 0.40 -5.92
N ALA A 84 13.66 0.55 -4.96
CA ALA A 84 13.38 1.10 -3.64
C ALA A 84 12.70 2.48 -3.66
N GLY A 85 12.89 3.29 -4.70
CA GLY A 85 12.25 4.60 -4.86
C GLY A 85 10.74 4.54 -5.11
N ARG A 86 10.21 3.38 -5.48
CA ARG A 86 8.78 3.15 -5.70
C ARG A 86 8.09 2.45 -4.53
N LEU A 87 8.85 2.03 -3.54
CA LEU A 87 8.34 1.38 -2.34
C LEU A 87 8.06 2.42 -1.25
N CYS A 88 7.23 2.06 -0.27
CA CYS A 88 7.08 2.89 0.91
C CYS A 88 8.38 2.89 1.72
N PRO A 89 9.03 4.04 1.94
CA PRO A 89 10.31 4.10 2.67
C PRO A 89 10.17 3.77 4.16
N ALA A 90 8.95 3.61 4.65
CA ALA A 90 8.68 3.11 6.00
C ALA A 90 8.42 1.60 6.02
N SER A 91 8.28 0.95 4.86
CA SER A 91 8.15 -0.51 4.80
C SER A 91 9.50 -1.17 4.96
N TYR A 92 9.77 -1.65 6.15
CA TYR A 92 11.00 -2.38 6.45
C TYR A 92 11.03 -3.74 5.76
N ALA A 93 9.88 -4.43 5.71
CA ALA A 93 9.74 -5.72 5.04
C ALA A 93 10.04 -5.63 3.53
N ALA A 94 9.54 -4.62 2.84
CA ALA A 94 9.79 -4.43 1.41
C ALA A 94 11.25 -4.05 1.10
N ILE A 95 11.92 -3.33 2.01
CA ILE A 95 13.27 -2.81 1.79
C ILE A 95 14.35 -3.80 2.26
N ASN A 96 14.11 -4.52 3.35
CA ASN A 96 15.07 -5.42 3.99
C ASN A 96 14.53 -6.86 4.07
N SER A 97 14.87 -7.67 3.09
CA SER A 97 14.43 -9.07 2.96
C SER A 97 14.79 -10.02 4.11
N LYS A 98 15.56 -9.58 5.08
CA LYS A 98 16.06 -10.45 6.17
C LYS A 98 15.06 -10.76 7.27
N ILE A 99 13.89 -10.08 7.30
CA ILE A 99 12.96 -10.16 8.43
C ILE A 99 11.92 -11.24 8.25
N ILE A 100 11.43 -11.46 7.03
CA ILE A 100 10.42 -12.45 6.74
C ILE A 100 11.03 -13.52 5.84
N SER A 101 11.05 -14.77 6.33
CA SER A 101 11.57 -15.92 5.57
C SER A 101 10.80 -16.07 4.26
N GLY A 102 11.52 -16.11 3.14
CA GLY A 102 10.94 -16.27 1.79
C GLY A 102 10.59 -14.96 1.07
N ILE A 103 10.83 -13.80 1.69
CA ILE A 103 10.63 -12.51 1.03
C ILE A 103 11.95 -11.97 0.51
N ALA A 104 12.01 -11.69 -0.78
CA ALA A 104 13.13 -10.99 -1.38
C ALA A 104 12.99 -9.47 -1.21
N ALA A 105 14.10 -8.74 -0.99
CA ALA A 105 14.09 -7.28 -0.91
C ALA A 105 13.58 -6.67 -2.22
N GLY A 106 12.85 -5.55 -2.13
CA GLY A 106 12.34 -4.84 -3.30
C GLY A 106 10.98 -5.32 -3.79
N GLN A 107 10.31 -6.25 -3.10
CA GLN A 107 8.97 -6.67 -3.49
C GLN A 107 7.92 -5.60 -3.14
N SER A 108 7.25 -5.07 -4.15
CA SER A 108 6.14 -4.12 -3.98
C SER A 108 4.99 -4.70 -3.16
N ASN A 109 4.83 -6.01 -3.18
CA ASN A 109 3.79 -6.78 -2.47
C ASN A 109 3.77 -6.54 -0.96
N TYR A 110 4.91 -6.16 -0.39
CA TYR A 110 5.02 -5.87 1.05
C TYR A 110 5.04 -4.38 1.35
N SER A 111 4.78 -3.57 0.35
CA SER A 111 4.67 -2.12 0.47
C SER A 111 3.24 -1.66 0.29
N TYR A 112 2.59 -2.11 -0.78
CA TYR A 112 1.23 -1.74 -1.14
C TYR A 112 0.44 -2.98 -1.53
N GLY A 113 -0.84 -3.04 -1.11
CA GLY A 113 -1.79 -4.07 -1.48
C GLY A 113 -2.98 -3.50 -2.23
N ALA A 114 -3.46 -4.23 -3.25
CA ALA A 114 -4.66 -3.90 -3.97
C ALA A 114 -5.92 -4.36 -3.22
N ASN A 115 -6.99 -3.60 -3.33
CA ASN A 115 -8.28 -4.00 -2.77
C ASN A 115 -8.84 -5.20 -3.53
N TYR A 116 -9.00 -6.30 -2.79
CA TYR A 116 -9.45 -7.59 -3.32
C TYR A 116 -10.85 -7.98 -2.83
N VAL A 117 -11.48 -7.16 -2.00
CA VAL A 117 -12.79 -7.50 -1.40
C VAL A 117 -13.84 -7.71 -2.47
N GLY A 118 -14.50 -8.85 -2.41
CA GLY A 118 -15.54 -9.24 -3.35
C GLY A 118 -15.08 -9.96 -4.62
N PHE A 119 -13.77 -10.20 -4.79
CA PHE A 119 -13.23 -11.01 -5.89
C PHE A 119 -12.92 -12.46 -5.46
N ASN A 120 -13.50 -12.93 -4.36
CA ASN A 120 -13.31 -14.29 -3.84
C ASN A 120 -13.94 -15.39 -4.71
N ASP A 121 -14.77 -15.01 -5.67
CA ASP A 121 -15.36 -15.93 -6.62
C ASP A 121 -14.44 -16.06 -7.83
N THR A 122 -13.94 -17.26 -8.07
CA THR A 122 -13.13 -17.60 -9.25
C THR A 122 -13.87 -17.38 -10.58
N SER A 123 -15.17 -17.16 -10.53
CA SER A 123 -16.03 -16.79 -11.67
C SER A 123 -16.03 -15.28 -11.97
N ILE A 124 -15.54 -14.44 -11.05
CA ILE A 124 -15.47 -12.98 -11.28
C ILE A 124 -14.15 -12.68 -11.98
N PRO A 125 -14.17 -12.02 -13.15
CA PRO A 125 -12.97 -11.62 -13.83
C PRO A 125 -12.13 -10.72 -12.93
N SER A 126 -10.83 -10.99 -12.85
CA SER A 126 -9.84 -10.20 -12.10
C SER A 126 -9.69 -8.76 -12.62
N ALA A 127 -10.46 -8.40 -13.64
CA ALA A 127 -10.51 -7.09 -14.25
C ALA A 127 -11.97 -6.60 -14.36
N PHE A 128 -12.16 -5.31 -14.18
CA PHE A 128 -13.45 -4.63 -14.27
C PHE A 128 -13.26 -3.26 -14.94
N ARG A 129 -14.35 -2.67 -15.41
CA ARG A 129 -14.30 -1.32 -15.98
C ARG A 129 -14.35 -0.26 -14.89
N LEU A 130 -13.51 0.74 -14.99
CA LEU A 130 -13.44 1.85 -14.02
C LEU A 130 -14.80 2.58 -13.90
N SER A 131 -15.52 2.76 -15.01
CA SER A 131 -16.86 3.36 -15.02
C SER A 131 -17.91 2.58 -14.23
N ARG A 132 -17.67 1.30 -13.91
CA ARG A 132 -18.56 0.49 -13.07
C ARG A 132 -18.27 0.65 -11.57
N VAL A 133 -17.17 1.31 -11.21
CA VAL A 133 -16.83 1.54 -9.80
C VAL A 133 -17.80 2.56 -9.21
N ARG A 134 -18.61 2.10 -8.27
CA ARG A 134 -19.53 2.98 -7.52
C ARG A 134 -18.74 3.66 -6.39
N HIS A 135 -19.00 4.94 -6.17
CA HIS A 135 -18.35 5.71 -5.11
C HIS A 135 -16.81 5.65 -5.17
N ALA A 136 -16.24 5.88 -6.36
CA ALA A 136 -14.80 5.80 -6.62
C ALA A 136 -13.96 6.66 -5.66
N SER A 137 -14.50 7.77 -5.17
CA SER A 137 -13.86 8.66 -4.19
C SER A 137 -13.87 8.14 -2.75
N VAL A 138 -14.57 7.04 -2.47
CA VAL A 138 -14.66 6.44 -1.13
C VAL A 138 -14.03 5.05 -1.11
N ARG A 139 -13.92 4.39 -2.26
CA ARG A 139 -13.38 3.02 -2.35
C ARG A 139 -11.91 3.03 -2.64
N ILE A 140 -11.15 2.35 -1.79
CA ILE A 140 -9.70 2.24 -1.89
C ILE A 140 -9.33 1.29 -3.03
N ALA A 141 -8.39 1.73 -3.87
CA ALA A 141 -7.77 0.90 -4.90
C ALA A 141 -6.51 0.19 -4.36
N TRP A 142 -5.60 0.95 -3.75
CA TRP A 142 -4.41 0.42 -3.07
C TRP A 142 -4.19 1.14 -1.75
N ALA A 143 -3.60 0.43 -0.78
CA ALA A 143 -3.14 1.03 0.48
C ALA A 143 -1.83 0.40 0.95
N ASP A 144 -1.23 1.02 1.97
CA ASP A 144 -0.09 0.45 2.70
C ASP A 144 -0.43 -0.94 3.22
N SER A 145 0.37 -1.94 2.84
CA SER A 145 0.09 -3.33 3.13
C SER A 145 1.36 -4.15 3.36
N LEU A 146 1.23 -5.29 4.02
CA LEU A 146 2.21 -6.37 4.08
C LEU A 146 1.85 -7.54 3.16
N SER A 147 0.88 -7.36 2.28
CA SER A 147 0.47 -8.30 1.26
C SER A 147 0.14 -7.54 -0.01
N TRP A 148 0.28 -8.17 -1.18
CA TRP A 148 -0.10 -7.60 -2.47
C TRP A 148 -1.61 -7.40 -2.64
N LEU A 149 -2.41 -7.96 -1.70
CA LEU A 149 -3.85 -7.79 -1.59
C LEU A 149 -4.22 -7.22 -0.22
N LEU A 150 -5.20 -6.33 -0.15
CA LEU A 150 -5.72 -5.78 1.09
C LEU A 150 -6.69 -6.71 1.80
N ALA A 151 -7.24 -7.71 1.11
CA ALA A 151 -8.11 -8.73 1.67
C ALA A 151 -7.69 -10.09 1.13
N GLN A 152 -7.15 -10.96 1.95
CA GLN A 152 -6.80 -12.33 1.58
C GLN A 152 -7.63 -13.31 2.41
N TYR A 153 -7.91 -14.46 1.89
CA TYR A 153 -8.62 -15.66 2.37
C TYR A 153 -9.37 -15.67 3.71
N THR A 154 -8.97 -14.88 4.70
CA THR A 154 -9.59 -14.80 6.03
C THR A 154 -10.44 -13.55 6.22
N TRP A 155 -10.41 -12.62 5.28
CA TRP A 155 -11.13 -11.36 5.45
C TRP A 155 -12.48 -11.38 4.72
N SER A 156 -13.53 -11.48 5.51
CA SER A 156 -14.92 -11.37 5.04
C SER A 156 -15.37 -9.94 4.74
N GLY A 157 -14.45 -8.97 4.76
CA GLY A 157 -14.78 -7.54 4.69
C GLY A 157 -15.36 -7.00 6.01
N SER A 158 -15.33 -7.80 7.08
CA SER A 158 -15.90 -7.41 8.36
C SER A 158 -14.96 -6.50 9.16
N LYS A 159 -15.56 -5.64 9.98
CA LYS A 159 -14.86 -4.76 10.93
C LYS A 159 -13.96 -5.56 11.89
N ASP A 160 -14.40 -6.73 12.33
CA ASP A 160 -13.65 -7.57 13.26
C ASP A 160 -12.37 -8.15 12.65
N SER A 161 -12.44 -8.61 11.43
CA SER A 161 -11.26 -9.09 10.67
C SER A 161 -10.23 -7.98 10.45
N LEU A 162 -10.66 -6.78 10.12
CA LEU A 162 -9.79 -5.63 9.96
C LEU A 162 -9.17 -5.22 11.29
N ALA A 163 -9.94 -5.23 12.37
CA ALA A 163 -9.45 -4.94 13.72
C ALA A 163 -8.38 -5.94 14.17
N GLU A 164 -8.54 -7.22 13.82
CA GLU A 164 -7.53 -8.23 14.07
C GLU A 164 -6.24 -7.97 13.27
N THR A 165 -6.36 -7.64 12.01
CA THR A 165 -5.23 -7.28 11.14
C THR A 165 -4.43 -6.10 11.72
N ILE A 166 -5.11 -5.03 12.12
CA ILE A 166 -4.49 -3.85 12.74
C ILE A 166 -3.83 -4.22 14.08
N ARG A 167 -4.49 -5.04 14.89
CA ARG A 167 -3.96 -5.53 16.17
C ARG A 167 -2.69 -6.35 15.98
N ASN A 168 -2.69 -7.23 14.99
CA ASN A 168 -1.53 -8.06 14.63
C ASN A 168 -0.35 -7.20 14.17
N TYR A 169 -0.62 -6.17 13.36
CA TYR A 169 0.42 -5.23 12.96
C TYR A 169 1.00 -4.46 14.15
N ARG A 170 0.16 -3.96 15.06
CA ARG A 170 0.60 -3.24 16.27
C ARG A 170 1.44 -4.12 17.20
N SER A 171 1.14 -5.42 17.29
CA SER A 171 1.85 -6.35 18.16
C SER A 171 3.16 -6.85 17.58
N ASN A 172 3.21 -7.09 16.28
CA ASN A 172 4.30 -7.82 15.61
C ASN A 172 5.05 -6.96 14.57
N GLY A 173 4.56 -5.74 14.30
CA GLY A 173 5.11 -4.87 13.28
C GLY A 173 5.10 -5.54 11.91
N GLU A 174 6.17 -5.35 11.15
CA GLU A 174 6.33 -5.92 9.81
C GLU A 174 6.88 -7.36 9.80
N SER A 175 6.91 -8.04 10.95
CA SER A 175 7.41 -9.41 11.06
C SER A 175 6.38 -10.48 10.68
N THR A 176 5.12 -10.12 10.49
CA THR A 176 4.06 -11.06 10.12
C THR A 176 3.56 -10.84 8.71
N ALA A 177 3.64 -11.89 7.86
CA ALA A 177 3.08 -11.88 6.51
C ALA A 177 1.53 -11.87 6.49
N SER A 178 0.88 -11.99 7.64
CA SER A 178 -0.58 -12.07 7.74
C SER A 178 -1.27 -10.73 7.97
N ALA A 179 -0.54 -9.65 8.27
CA ALA A 179 -1.12 -8.32 8.40
C ALA A 179 -1.27 -7.67 7.02
N MET A 180 -2.49 -7.51 6.57
CA MET A 180 -2.79 -7.00 5.24
C MET A 180 -2.74 -5.48 5.18
N LEU A 181 -3.43 -4.78 6.08
CA LEU A 181 -3.33 -3.34 6.23
C LEU A 181 -2.17 -3.01 7.19
N ALA A 182 -1.26 -2.15 6.76
CA ALA A 182 -0.07 -1.78 7.53
C ALA A 182 -0.12 -0.30 7.94
N PRO A 183 -0.64 0.04 9.13
CA PRO A 183 -0.68 1.42 9.62
C PRO A 183 0.69 1.90 10.10
N ARG A 184 1.67 1.93 9.18
CA ARG A 184 3.09 2.20 9.44
C ARG A 184 3.44 3.67 9.63
N HIS A 185 2.49 4.57 9.40
CA HIS A 185 2.68 6.02 9.49
C HIS A 185 1.99 6.60 10.72
N ARG A 186 2.49 6.27 11.92
CA ARG A 186 1.92 6.72 13.20
C ARG A 186 0.45 6.35 13.32
N ASP A 187 0.15 5.07 13.18
CA ASP A 187 -1.19 4.50 13.21
C ASP A 187 -2.10 4.91 12.04
N HIS A 188 -1.49 5.40 10.93
CA HIS A 188 -2.17 5.68 9.67
C HIS A 188 -1.63 4.72 8.58
N ALA A 189 -2.49 4.31 7.67
CA ALA A 189 -2.10 3.65 6.44
C ALA A 189 -2.49 4.55 5.26
N ASN A 190 -1.52 4.90 4.42
CA ASN A 190 -1.82 5.69 3.23
C ASN A 190 -2.60 4.84 2.24
N ALA A 191 -3.51 5.47 1.54
CA ALA A 191 -4.34 4.84 0.51
C ALA A 191 -4.48 5.74 -0.71
N VAL A 192 -4.73 5.12 -1.86
CA VAL A 192 -5.23 5.77 -3.07
C VAL A 192 -6.56 5.15 -3.45
N PHE A 193 -7.48 5.99 -3.87
CA PHE A 193 -8.86 5.64 -4.21
C PHE A 193 -9.01 5.47 -5.72
N TYR A 194 -10.13 4.87 -6.16
CA TYR A 194 -10.35 4.61 -7.59
C TYR A 194 -10.51 5.86 -8.45
N ASP A 195 -10.79 7.02 -7.86
CA ASP A 195 -10.79 8.33 -8.53
C ASP A 195 -9.39 8.97 -8.62
N GLY A 196 -8.37 8.31 -8.07
CA GLY A 196 -6.97 8.75 -8.09
C GLY A 196 -6.55 9.65 -6.92
N HIS A 197 -7.48 10.12 -6.07
CA HIS A 197 -7.05 10.88 -4.90
C HIS A 197 -6.36 9.97 -3.87
N ALA A 198 -5.47 10.53 -3.07
CA ALA A 198 -4.79 9.80 -2.01
C ALA A 198 -5.01 10.47 -0.66
N ALA A 199 -5.23 9.66 0.37
CA ALA A 199 -5.40 10.08 1.74
C ALA A 199 -4.57 9.21 2.69
N SER A 200 -4.52 9.60 3.95
CA SER A 200 -3.83 8.86 5.02
C SER A 200 -4.80 8.62 6.18
N PRO A 201 -5.78 7.72 6.02
CA PRO A 201 -6.71 7.43 7.09
C PRO A 201 -6.01 6.80 8.28
N SER A 202 -6.49 7.09 9.48
CA SER A 202 -6.07 6.42 10.72
C SER A 202 -6.66 5.01 10.82
N SER A 203 -6.08 4.18 11.68
CA SER A 203 -6.64 2.85 11.95
C SER A 203 -8.10 2.90 12.41
N SER A 204 -8.50 3.94 13.15
CA SER A 204 -9.89 4.14 13.57
C SER A 204 -10.81 4.46 12.40
N GLU A 205 -10.40 5.35 11.49
CA GLU A 205 -11.16 5.67 10.29
C GLU A 205 -11.33 4.44 9.38
N TYR A 206 -10.30 3.60 9.25
CA TYR A 206 -10.43 2.33 8.53
C TYR A 206 -11.47 1.42 9.16
N LEU A 207 -11.52 1.33 10.50
CA LEU A 207 -12.50 0.52 11.21
C LEU A 207 -13.93 1.08 11.12
N ASP A 208 -14.06 2.39 11.13
CA ASP A 208 -15.38 3.04 11.09
C ASP A 208 -15.98 3.05 9.66
N HIS A 209 -15.13 2.99 8.65
CA HIS A 209 -15.51 3.05 7.24
C HIS A 209 -15.13 1.80 6.44
N CYS A 210 -14.85 0.67 7.09
CA CYS A 210 -14.34 -0.54 6.41
C CYS A 210 -15.25 -1.03 5.28
N GLU A 211 -16.57 -0.97 5.46
CA GLU A 211 -17.55 -1.38 4.44
C GLU A 211 -17.52 -0.47 3.20
N ASN A 212 -17.18 0.81 3.39
CA ASN A 212 -17.06 1.76 2.29
C ASN A 212 -15.69 1.67 1.62
N TYR A 213 -14.61 1.63 2.42
CA TYR A 213 -13.24 1.67 1.93
C TYR A 213 -12.84 0.40 1.19
N LEU A 214 -13.26 -0.75 1.71
CA LEU A 214 -12.76 -2.07 1.34
C LEU A 214 -13.90 -3.00 0.88
N SER A 215 -14.94 -2.48 0.29
CA SER A 215 -16.00 -3.27 -0.35
C SER A 215 -15.70 -3.55 -1.83
N ASN A 216 -16.47 -4.48 -2.40
CA ASN A 216 -16.41 -4.73 -3.84
C ASN A 216 -16.64 -3.43 -4.62
N PRO A 217 -15.70 -3.00 -5.46
CA PRO A 217 -15.81 -1.73 -6.15
C PRO A 217 -16.97 -1.67 -7.16
N THR A 218 -17.50 -2.82 -7.62
CA THR A 218 -18.55 -2.88 -8.63
C THR A 218 -19.96 -3.13 -8.06
N LEU A 219 -20.08 -3.38 -6.76
CA LEU A 219 -21.33 -3.46 -6.03
C LEU A 219 -21.62 -2.15 -5.32
#